data_b02fa45fe92d4b390b68787e518d0cb9
#
_entry.id   b02fa45fe92d4b390b68787e518d0cb9
#
_cell.length_a   1.000
_cell.length_b   1.000
_cell.length_c   1.000
_cell.angle_alpha   90.00
_cell.angle_beta   90.00
_cell.angle_gamma   90.00
#
_symmetry.space_group_name_H-M   'P 1'
#
loop_
_entity.id
_entity.type
_entity.pdbx_description
1 polymer ?
#
loop_
_entity_poly.entity_id
_entity_poly.type
_entity_poly.pdbx_seq_one_letter_code
_entity_poly.pdbx_strand_id
1 'polypeptide(L)'
;MNGLMLHTGGYSASLADITNVVTPPSTLTHYPIPHRVFLDHVLEALAYHGYTVTRQQHGLMGKAGEDYFGVIELDRKSPAGDFCHVLGLRNSHRFRFAGSAALGSRVFVCDNTAFRASDAVVQFSRKHTKFILRDFPKMCIDKVAELPSYFADTEQQIDRWKNCLLGTDPIQIRRNAADLCMTALTKGATNGRLLPRVWSEFNREDGPGGHTSLKGNSLWSLFNAFTEVEKISDSPAESQRRTARLSTILDGTCRVIDEERENDWNDCIDDLSDSLFA
;
A
#
# COMPACT_ATOMS: atom_id res chain seq x y z
N MET A 1 1.72 -16.84 11.78
CA MET A 1 1.51 -15.53 11.15
C MET A 1 2.72 -15.25 10.28
N ASN A 2 2.61 -15.52 8.98
CA ASN A 2 3.70 -15.27 8.04
C ASN A 2 3.48 -13.86 7.46
N GLY A 3 4.14 -12.86 8.04
CA GLY A 3 4.08 -11.50 7.53
C GLY A 3 4.69 -11.38 6.14
N LEU A 4 4.35 -10.30 5.42
CA LEU A 4 4.76 -9.94 4.06
C LEU A 4 6.26 -10.12 3.75
N MET A 5 7.10 -10.23 4.77
CA MET A 5 8.55 -10.22 4.67
C MET A 5 9.22 -11.58 4.49
N LEU A 6 8.51 -12.68 4.74
CA LEU A 6 9.11 -14.03 4.73
C LEU A 6 9.15 -14.70 3.36
N HIS A 7 8.39 -14.19 2.38
CA HIS A 7 8.25 -14.84 1.07
C HIS A 7 9.35 -14.51 0.04
N THR A 8 10.32 -13.67 0.40
CA THR A 8 11.26 -13.07 -0.57
C THR A 8 12.73 -13.39 -0.33
N GLY A 9 12.99 -14.44 0.42
CA GLY A 9 14.37 -14.76 0.84
C GLY A 9 14.88 -13.85 1.97
N GLY A 10 14.00 -13.03 2.56
CA GLY A 10 14.24 -12.35 3.81
C GLY A 10 13.85 -13.24 4.99
N TYR A 11 14.35 -12.92 6.17
CA TYR A 11 14.01 -13.57 7.44
C TYR A 11 13.51 -12.53 8.43
N SER A 12 12.62 -12.98 9.33
CA SER A 12 12.14 -12.14 10.43
C SER A 12 13.31 -11.79 11.35
N ALA A 13 13.39 -10.54 11.75
CA ALA A 13 14.46 -10.02 12.56
C ALA A 13 13.91 -9.33 13.82
N SER A 14 14.57 -9.53 14.94
CA SER A 14 14.35 -8.76 16.16
C SER A 14 15.08 -7.41 16.11
N LEU A 15 14.77 -6.50 17.03
CA LEU A 15 15.54 -5.26 17.18
C LEU A 15 17.01 -5.52 17.47
N ALA A 16 17.33 -6.60 18.20
CA ALA A 16 18.71 -7.00 18.47
C ALA A 16 19.43 -7.43 17.18
N ASP A 17 18.75 -8.20 16.31
CA ASP A 17 19.32 -8.62 15.04
C ASP A 17 19.63 -7.40 14.16
N ILE A 18 18.70 -6.43 14.07
CA ILE A 18 18.89 -5.19 13.33
C ILE A 18 20.06 -4.36 13.85
N THR A 19 20.21 -4.30 15.19
CA THR A 19 21.29 -3.57 15.85
C THR A 19 22.65 -4.21 15.60
N ASN A 20 22.69 -5.54 15.50
CA ASN A 20 23.91 -6.31 15.31
C ASN A 20 24.38 -6.37 13.83
N VAL A 21 23.58 -5.89 12.87
CA VAL A 21 24.02 -5.81 11.48
C VAL A 21 25.21 -4.87 11.36
N VAL A 22 26.32 -5.41 10.86
CA VAL A 22 27.53 -4.61 10.64
C VAL A 22 27.29 -3.63 9.49
N THR A 23 27.39 -2.34 9.80
CA THR A 23 27.31 -1.29 8.78
C THR A 23 28.68 -1.18 8.10
N PRO A 24 28.74 -1.30 6.76
CA PRO A 24 30.01 -1.18 6.04
C PRO A 24 30.60 0.23 6.17
N PRO A 25 31.92 0.40 6.07
CA PRO A 25 32.55 1.71 6.12
C PRO A 25 32.06 2.59 4.97
N SER A 26 32.01 3.89 5.23
CA SER A 26 31.69 4.90 4.21
C SER A 26 32.75 4.93 3.12
N THR A 27 32.31 5.20 1.90
CA THR A 27 33.16 5.45 0.73
C THR A 27 33.08 6.93 0.32
N LEU A 28 33.75 7.32 -0.76
CA LEU A 28 33.66 8.69 -1.28
C LEU A 28 32.24 9.09 -1.70
N THR A 29 31.42 8.14 -2.13
CA THR A 29 30.09 8.41 -2.68
C THR A 29 28.95 7.75 -1.91
N HIS A 30 29.22 6.88 -0.93
CA HIS A 30 28.23 6.13 -0.17
C HIS A 30 28.51 6.17 1.32
N TYR A 31 27.54 6.65 2.08
CA TYR A 31 27.56 6.76 3.53
C TYR A 31 26.37 5.96 4.09
N PRO A 32 26.52 4.65 4.32
CA PRO A 32 25.42 3.79 4.74
C PRO A 32 24.89 4.22 6.11
N ILE A 33 23.56 4.25 6.24
CA ILE A 33 22.90 4.49 7.53
C ILE A 33 22.75 3.14 8.22
N PRO A 34 23.22 2.96 9.47
CA PRO A 34 22.93 1.76 10.23
C PRO A 34 21.42 1.52 10.30
N HIS A 35 20.97 0.28 10.11
CA HIS A 35 19.53 -0.03 10.07
C HIS A 35 18.80 0.41 11.33
N ARG A 36 19.45 0.22 12.51
CA ARG A 36 18.88 0.66 13.77
C ARG A 36 18.74 2.17 13.85
N VAL A 37 19.76 2.93 13.44
CA VAL A 37 19.73 4.41 13.44
C VAL A 37 18.65 4.91 12.48
N PHE A 38 18.51 4.27 11.32
CA PHE A 38 17.43 4.58 10.35
C PHE A 38 16.05 4.41 11.01
N LEU A 39 15.82 3.28 11.68
CA LEU A 39 14.56 2.99 12.36
C LEU A 39 14.29 3.98 13.49
N ASP A 40 15.30 4.24 14.34
CA ASP A 40 15.15 5.14 15.48
C ASP A 40 14.74 6.54 15.08
N HIS A 41 15.32 7.12 14.03
CA HIS A 41 14.92 8.45 13.54
C HIS A 41 13.49 8.49 13.01
N VAL A 42 12.99 7.40 12.40
CA VAL A 42 11.58 7.33 12.00
C VAL A 42 10.68 7.25 13.22
N LEU A 43 11.02 6.43 14.21
CA LEU A 43 10.24 6.30 15.45
C LEU A 43 10.24 7.60 16.27
N GLU A 44 11.38 8.27 16.36
CA GLU A 44 11.51 9.58 17.02
C GLU A 44 10.64 10.64 16.33
N ALA A 45 10.63 10.68 15.00
CA ALA A 45 9.80 11.60 14.23
C ALA A 45 8.30 11.32 14.44
N LEU A 46 7.89 10.04 14.46
CA LEU A 46 6.52 9.64 14.78
C LEU A 46 6.12 10.09 16.18
N ALA A 47 6.95 9.82 17.18
CA ALA A 47 6.72 10.23 18.56
C ALA A 47 6.67 11.75 18.72
N TYR A 48 7.55 12.50 18.02
CA TYR A 48 7.56 13.96 18.03
C TYR A 48 6.24 14.57 17.54
N HIS A 49 5.60 13.93 16.56
CA HIS A 49 4.29 14.34 16.03
C HIS A 49 3.10 13.67 16.76
N GLY A 50 3.34 12.98 17.88
CA GLY A 50 2.29 12.40 18.72
C GLY A 50 1.69 11.10 18.19
N TYR A 51 2.33 10.44 17.21
CA TYR A 51 1.87 9.13 16.74
C TYR A 51 2.30 8.02 17.68
N THR A 52 1.37 7.15 18.02
CA THR A 52 1.61 5.92 18.78
C THR A 52 1.83 4.76 17.84
N VAL A 53 2.88 4.00 18.06
CA VAL A 53 3.16 2.76 17.33
C VAL A 53 2.56 1.57 18.09
N THR A 54 1.65 0.84 17.47
CA THR A 54 0.98 -0.33 18.08
C THR A 54 1.71 -1.63 17.78
N ARG A 55 2.36 -1.72 16.63
CA ARG A 55 3.07 -2.93 16.20
C ARG A 55 4.23 -2.60 15.30
N GLN A 56 5.28 -3.39 15.43
CA GLN A 56 6.44 -3.35 14.54
C GLN A 56 6.76 -4.74 14.03
N GLN A 57 7.10 -4.85 12.76
CA GLN A 57 7.61 -6.07 12.14
C GLN A 57 8.87 -5.72 11.36
N HIS A 58 9.90 -6.53 11.52
CA HIS A 58 11.19 -6.28 10.88
C HIS A 58 11.67 -7.54 10.16
N GLY A 59 12.38 -7.31 9.07
CA GLY A 59 13.02 -8.36 8.30
C GLY A 59 14.35 -7.89 7.74
N LEU A 60 15.25 -8.85 7.60
CA LEU A 60 16.56 -8.67 7.00
C LEU A 60 16.68 -9.59 5.79
N MET A 61 17.44 -9.15 4.78
CA MET A 61 17.74 -9.92 3.59
C MET A 61 19.22 -9.78 3.23
N GLY A 62 19.75 -10.83 2.62
CA GLY A 62 21.19 -10.94 2.33
C GLY A 62 21.92 -11.77 3.38
N LYS A 63 23.15 -12.20 3.05
CA LYS A 63 23.93 -13.11 3.92
C LYS A 63 24.29 -12.51 5.28
N ALA A 64 24.49 -11.21 5.32
CA ALA A 64 24.83 -10.46 6.53
C ALA A 64 23.71 -9.45 6.93
N GLY A 65 22.49 -9.60 6.42
CA GLY A 65 21.38 -8.71 6.72
C GLY A 65 21.50 -7.32 6.10
N GLU A 66 22.17 -7.21 4.97
CA GLU A 66 22.53 -5.92 4.37
C GLU A 66 21.32 -5.10 3.87
N ASP A 67 20.19 -5.74 3.66
CA ASP A 67 18.92 -5.08 3.28
C ASP A 67 17.91 -5.23 4.42
N TYR A 68 17.38 -4.11 4.87
CA TYR A 68 16.37 -4.02 5.93
C TYR A 68 15.01 -3.64 5.35
N PHE A 69 13.98 -4.27 5.88
CA PHE A 69 12.57 -3.95 5.66
C PHE A 69 11.85 -3.88 6.99
N GLY A 70 10.96 -2.92 7.14
CA GLY A 70 10.14 -2.75 8.32
C GLY A 70 8.69 -2.43 7.97
N VAL A 71 7.75 -2.82 8.83
CA VAL A 71 6.36 -2.35 8.81
C VAL A 71 6.05 -1.85 10.22
N ILE A 72 5.68 -0.58 10.29
CA ILE A 72 5.29 0.12 11.51
C ILE A 72 3.79 0.37 11.44
N GLU A 73 3.03 -0.17 12.37
CA GLU A 73 1.60 0.02 12.49
C GLU A 73 1.32 1.15 13.47
N LEU A 74 0.51 2.12 13.04
CA LEU A 74 0.15 3.29 13.84
C LEU A 74 -1.19 3.04 14.55
N ASP A 75 -1.35 3.60 15.76
CA ASP A 75 -2.63 3.63 16.47
C ASP A 75 -3.58 4.64 15.82
N ARG A 76 -3.84 4.41 14.53
CA ARG A 76 -4.80 5.18 13.75
C ARG A 76 -5.58 4.22 12.86
N LYS A 77 -6.80 3.96 13.29
CA LYS A 77 -7.78 3.17 12.55
C LYS A 77 -8.55 4.07 11.59
N SER A 78 -9.05 3.49 10.52
CA SER A 78 -10.04 4.16 9.68
C SER A 78 -11.30 4.53 10.49
N PRO A 79 -12.09 5.51 10.04
CA PRO A 79 -13.38 5.83 10.68
C PRO A 79 -14.31 4.61 10.79
N ALA A 80 -14.32 3.73 9.80
CA ALA A 80 -15.07 2.48 9.80
C ALA A 80 -14.42 1.35 10.64
N GLY A 81 -13.16 1.51 11.07
CA GLY A 81 -12.43 0.55 11.89
C GLY A 81 -12.00 -0.71 11.16
N ASP A 82 -11.99 -0.73 9.84
CA ASP A 82 -11.70 -1.91 9.01
C ASP A 82 -10.23 -2.01 8.55
N PHE A 83 -9.47 -0.92 8.65
CA PHE A 83 -8.03 -0.91 8.39
C PHE A 83 -7.28 0.05 9.33
N CYS A 84 -5.98 -0.10 9.43
CA CYS A 84 -5.08 0.85 10.06
C CYS A 84 -4.03 1.36 9.09
N HIS A 85 -3.46 2.51 9.42
CA HIS A 85 -2.34 3.06 8.66
C HIS A 85 -1.03 2.41 9.08
N VAL A 86 -0.19 2.11 8.09
CA VAL A 86 1.12 1.53 8.29
C VAL A 86 2.19 2.29 7.52
N LEU A 87 3.41 2.28 8.04
CA LEU A 87 4.60 2.74 7.32
C LEU A 87 5.45 1.53 6.94
N GLY A 88 5.68 1.36 5.65
CA GLY A 88 6.66 0.42 5.13
C GLY A 88 8.03 1.09 5.05
N LEU A 89 9.03 0.49 5.68
CA LEU A 89 10.39 0.99 5.74
C LEU A 89 11.33 0.10 4.93
N ARG A 90 12.35 0.69 4.31
CA ARG A 90 13.45 -0.05 3.71
C ARG A 90 14.75 0.74 3.78
N ASN A 91 15.84 0.02 3.99
CA ASN A 91 17.19 0.56 4.00
C ASN A 91 18.17 -0.48 3.46
N SER A 92 19.18 -0.08 2.68
CA SER A 92 20.15 -0.99 2.09
C SER A 92 21.57 -0.51 2.28
N HIS A 93 22.44 -1.38 2.75
CA HIS A 93 23.87 -1.14 2.81
C HIS A 93 24.59 -1.44 1.48
N ARG A 94 23.88 -2.02 0.49
CA ARG A 94 24.46 -2.55 -0.77
C ARG A 94 24.11 -1.74 -2.02
N PHE A 95 23.70 -0.49 -1.91
CA PHE A 95 23.27 0.34 -3.04
C PHE A 95 22.02 -0.15 -3.79
N ARG A 96 21.34 -1.20 -3.33
CA ARG A 96 20.18 -1.74 -4.05
C ARG A 96 19.01 -0.77 -4.10
N PHE A 97 18.82 -0.01 -3.05
CA PHE A 97 17.80 1.04 -2.94
C PHE A 97 18.17 2.07 -1.88
N ALA A 98 17.55 3.23 -1.99
CA ALA A 98 17.69 4.30 -1.00
C ALA A 98 16.97 3.95 0.31
N GLY A 99 17.41 4.53 1.42
CA GLY A 99 16.61 4.56 2.64
C GLY A 99 15.29 5.26 2.37
N SER A 100 14.17 4.61 2.64
CA SER A 100 12.85 5.16 2.33
C SER A 100 11.76 4.64 3.26
N ALA A 101 10.70 5.45 3.42
CA ALA A 101 9.43 5.04 4.00
C ALA A 101 8.30 5.28 3.02
N ALA A 102 7.29 4.43 3.06
CA ALA A 102 6.08 4.55 2.27
C ALA A 102 4.86 4.34 3.18
N LEU A 103 3.84 5.19 3.02
CA LEU A 103 2.57 4.99 3.70
C LEU A 103 1.78 3.88 3.02
N GLY A 104 1.08 3.11 3.82
CA GLY A 104 0.17 2.06 3.37
C GLY A 104 -1.01 1.91 4.31
N SER A 105 -1.90 1.01 3.95
CA SER A 105 -3.00 0.56 4.78
C SER A 105 -2.91 -0.94 5.03
N ARG A 106 -3.35 -1.37 6.20
CA ARG A 106 -3.47 -2.78 6.57
C ARG A 106 -4.89 -3.07 6.99
N VAL A 107 -5.52 -4.00 6.29
CA VAL A 107 -6.88 -4.47 6.59
C VAL A 107 -6.84 -5.40 7.79
N PHE A 108 -7.65 -5.15 8.82
CA PHE A 108 -7.63 -5.93 10.07
C PHE A 108 -8.03 -7.38 9.90
N VAL A 109 -8.95 -7.64 8.99
CA VAL A 109 -9.60 -8.96 8.88
C VAL A 109 -8.66 -10.00 8.25
N CYS A 110 -7.80 -9.57 7.30
CA CYS A 110 -7.02 -10.49 6.48
C CYS A 110 -5.51 -10.23 6.47
N ASP A 111 -5.01 -9.34 7.32
CA ASP A 111 -3.59 -8.92 7.33
C ASP A 111 -3.07 -8.41 5.97
N ASN A 112 -3.97 -8.04 5.05
CA ASN A 112 -3.60 -7.48 3.76
C ASN A 112 -2.94 -6.14 3.95
N THR A 113 -1.68 -6.04 3.54
CA THR A 113 -0.94 -4.77 3.56
C THR A 113 -0.76 -4.27 2.14
N ALA A 114 -1.29 -3.10 1.87
CA ALA A 114 -1.13 -2.42 0.59
C ALA A 114 -0.38 -1.12 0.79
N PHE A 115 0.56 -0.84 -0.10
CA PHE A 115 1.27 0.44 -0.15
C PHE A 115 0.77 1.25 -1.33
N ARG A 116 0.52 2.52 -1.09
CA ARG A 116 0.17 3.45 -2.17
C ARG A 116 1.32 3.60 -3.15
N ALA A 117 0.98 3.57 -4.43
CA ALA A 117 1.87 4.08 -5.44
C ALA A 117 1.55 5.52 -5.61
N SER A 118 2.45 6.27 -5.62
CA SER A 118 2.65 7.40 -6.47
C SER A 118 3.42 8.51 -5.77
N ASP A 119 3.70 9.52 -6.49
CA ASP A 119 4.36 10.76 -6.17
C ASP A 119 3.74 11.54 -4.97
N ALA A 120 2.59 11.07 -4.44
CA ALA A 120 1.87 11.63 -3.29
C ALA A 120 2.12 10.87 -1.96
N VAL A 121 2.97 9.86 -1.93
CA VAL A 121 3.28 9.13 -0.70
C VAL A 121 4.37 9.87 0.07
N VAL A 122 4.31 9.83 1.42
CA VAL A 122 5.46 10.17 2.26
C VAL A 122 6.63 9.26 1.89
N GLN A 123 7.19 9.55 0.74
CA GLN A 123 8.45 8.96 0.33
C GLN A 123 9.54 9.93 0.71
N PHE A 124 10.15 9.70 1.86
CA PHE A 124 11.52 10.10 1.84
C PHE A 124 12.30 8.94 1.21
N SER A 125 12.81 9.22 0.05
CA SER A 125 13.80 8.36 -0.58
C SER A 125 15.10 9.15 -0.63
N ARG A 126 16.04 8.79 0.21
CA ARG A 126 17.32 9.49 0.26
C ARG A 126 18.46 8.53 -0.03
N LYS A 127 19.25 8.90 -1.05
CA LYS A 127 20.53 8.22 -1.31
C LYS A 127 21.48 8.45 -0.14
N HIS A 128 22.28 7.47 0.20
CA HIS A 128 23.26 7.50 1.27
C HIS A 128 24.46 8.38 0.88
N THR A 129 24.30 9.70 0.91
CA THR A 129 25.32 10.70 0.58
C THR A 129 26.04 11.20 1.82
N LYS A 130 27.14 11.94 1.66
CA LYS A 130 28.04 12.41 2.72
C LYS A 130 27.34 13.03 3.93
N PHE A 131 26.23 13.73 3.73
CA PHE A 131 25.55 14.45 4.81
C PHE A 131 24.29 13.75 5.30
N ILE A 132 24.06 12.50 4.89
CA ILE A 132 22.80 11.80 5.17
C ILE A 132 22.51 11.69 6.66
N LEU A 133 23.49 11.34 7.49
CA LEU A 133 23.30 11.19 8.93
C LEU A 133 22.95 12.51 9.63
N ARG A 134 23.38 13.64 9.07
CA ARG A 134 23.05 14.98 9.59
C ARG A 134 21.63 15.40 9.17
N ASP A 135 21.28 15.15 7.91
CA ASP A 135 20.07 15.69 7.31
C ASP A 135 18.84 14.77 7.49
N PHE A 136 19.07 13.48 7.71
CA PHE A 136 18.00 12.46 7.76
C PHE A 136 17.02 12.68 8.93
N PRO A 137 17.45 13.01 10.17
CA PRO A 137 16.51 13.23 11.27
C PRO A 137 15.49 14.34 10.97
N LYS A 138 15.99 15.50 10.48
CA LYS A 138 15.13 16.62 10.10
C LYS A 138 14.16 16.21 8.99
N MET A 139 14.64 15.49 7.99
CA MET A 139 13.81 15.01 6.88
C MET A 139 12.72 14.07 7.37
N CYS A 140 12.99 13.20 8.34
CA CYS A 140 11.96 12.35 8.96
C CYS A 140 10.88 13.18 9.65
N ILE A 141 11.28 14.18 10.44
CA ILE A 141 10.34 15.07 11.15
C ILE A 141 9.47 15.83 10.15
N ASP A 142 10.07 16.45 9.13
CA ASP A 142 9.35 17.24 8.13
C ASP A 142 8.34 16.35 7.35
N LYS A 143 8.72 15.11 7.02
CA LYS A 143 7.85 14.20 6.27
C LYS A 143 6.76 13.55 7.11
N VAL A 144 7.00 13.27 8.37
CA VAL A 144 5.97 12.79 9.28
C VAL A 144 4.90 13.87 9.54
N ALA A 145 5.27 15.14 9.50
CA ALA A 145 4.30 16.25 9.59
C ALA A 145 3.25 16.24 8.46
N GLU A 146 3.55 15.63 7.31
CA GLU A 146 2.64 15.53 6.16
C GLU A 146 1.63 14.37 6.29
N LEU A 147 1.82 13.44 7.24
CA LEU A 147 0.98 12.23 7.39
C LEU A 147 -0.53 12.52 7.50
N PRO A 148 -1.01 13.58 8.20
CA PRO A 148 -2.46 13.81 8.34
C PRO A 148 -3.19 13.97 7.01
N SER A 149 -2.60 14.67 6.04
CA SER A 149 -3.18 14.83 4.71
C SER A 149 -3.24 13.50 3.95
N TYR A 150 -2.18 12.71 4.04
CA TYR A 150 -2.15 11.39 3.39
C TYR A 150 -3.12 10.38 4.01
N PHE A 151 -3.37 10.46 5.32
CA PHE A 151 -4.39 9.63 5.95
C PHE A 151 -5.77 9.96 5.41
N ALA A 152 -6.13 11.26 5.38
CA ALA A 152 -7.40 11.73 4.85
C ALA A 152 -7.60 11.29 3.39
N ASP A 153 -6.59 11.46 2.55
CA ASP A 153 -6.62 11.04 1.15
C ASP A 153 -6.81 9.53 1.00
N THR A 154 -6.14 8.74 1.87
CA THR A 154 -6.25 7.27 1.82
C THR A 154 -7.63 6.81 2.27
N GLU A 155 -8.16 7.39 3.32
CA GLU A 155 -9.50 7.13 3.84
C GLU A 155 -10.54 7.44 2.75
N GLN A 156 -10.46 8.62 2.14
CA GLN A 156 -11.36 9.02 1.04
C GLN A 156 -11.24 8.10 -0.18
N GLN A 157 -10.04 7.67 -0.54
CA GLN A 157 -9.82 6.74 -1.66
C GLN A 157 -10.49 5.39 -1.40
N ILE A 158 -10.28 4.82 -0.22
CA ILE A 158 -10.88 3.52 0.15
C ILE A 158 -12.40 3.63 0.19
N ASP A 159 -12.95 4.72 0.74
CA ASP A 159 -14.39 4.93 0.78
C ASP A 159 -14.98 5.07 -0.63
N ARG A 160 -14.30 5.76 -1.55
CA ARG A 160 -14.69 5.76 -2.98
C ARG A 160 -14.71 4.35 -3.56
N TRP A 161 -13.67 3.55 -3.34
CA TRP A 161 -13.63 2.17 -3.85
C TRP A 161 -14.72 1.26 -3.26
N LYS A 162 -15.12 1.47 -2.01
CA LYS A 162 -16.24 0.76 -1.39
C LYS A 162 -17.58 1.10 -2.05
N ASN A 163 -17.76 2.36 -2.43
CA ASN A 163 -18.98 2.87 -3.05
C ASN A 163 -19.01 2.70 -4.58
N CYS A 164 -17.86 2.46 -5.20
CA CYS A 164 -17.76 2.22 -6.63
C CYS A 164 -18.07 0.75 -6.95
N LEU A 165 -19.30 0.50 -7.41
CA LEU A 165 -19.79 -0.85 -7.71
C LEU A 165 -19.38 -1.27 -9.13
N LEU A 166 -19.01 -2.53 -9.28
CA LEU A 166 -18.65 -3.15 -10.57
C LEU A 166 -19.85 -3.42 -11.46
N GLY A 167 -21.06 -3.27 -10.93
CA GLY A 167 -22.30 -3.47 -11.66
C GLY A 167 -23.49 -3.73 -10.73
N THR A 168 -24.67 -3.78 -11.30
CA THR A 168 -25.95 -4.01 -10.61
C THR A 168 -26.43 -5.43 -10.68
N ASP A 169 -25.96 -6.21 -11.65
CA ASP A 169 -26.29 -7.62 -11.82
C ASP A 169 -25.03 -8.51 -11.87
N PRO A 170 -25.15 -9.82 -11.59
CA PRO A 170 -24.00 -10.73 -11.52
C PRO A 170 -23.20 -10.85 -12.82
N ILE A 171 -23.83 -10.68 -13.99
CA ILE A 171 -23.15 -10.80 -15.29
C ILE A 171 -22.27 -9.58 -15.50
N GLN A 172 -22.83 -8.39 -15.28
CA GLN A 172 -22.11 -7.13 -15.39
C GLN A 172 -20.93 -7.06 -14.39
N ILE A 173 -21.16 -7.45 -13.14
CA ILE A 173 -20.11 -7.50 -12.11
C ILE A 173 -18.94 -8.39 -12.56
N ARG A 174 -19.23 -9.61 -13.04
CA ARG A 174 -18.19 -10.52 -13.51
C ARG A 174 -17.44 -9.99 -14.73
N ARG A 175 -18.17 -9.41 -15.69
CA ARG A 175 -17.58 -8.82 -16.89
C ARG A 175 -16.62 -7.69 -16.51
N ASN A 176 -17.07 -6.71 -15.74
CA ASN A 176 -16.28 -5.54 -15.35
C ASN A 176 -15.08 -5.94 -14.47
N ALA A 177 -15.26 -6.90 -13.55
CA ALA A 177 -14.15 -7.46 -12.78
C ALA A 177 -13.11 -8.16 -13.68
N ALA A 178 -13.56 -8.91 -14.69
CA ALA A 178 -12.65 -9.56 -15.65
C ALA A 178 -11.88 -8.54 -16.49
N ASP A 179 -12.53 -7.50 -16.97
CA ASP A 179 -11.91 -6.42 -17.74
C ASP A 179 -10.85 -5.68 -16.91
N LEU A 180 -11.13 -5.42 -15.63
CA LEU A 180 -10.15 -4.84 -14.70
C LEU A 180 -8.98 -5.79 -14.40
N CYS A 181 -9.24 -7.09 -14.26
CA CYS A 181 -8.19 -8.09 -14.12
C CYS A 181 -7.27 -8.11 -15.35
N MET A 182 -7.82 -8.03 -16.55
CA MET A 182 -7.03 -7.96 -17.79
C MET A 182 -6.26 -6.63 -17.91
N THR A 183 -6.86 -5.52 -17.50
CA THR A 183 -6.19 -4.22 -17.41
C THR A 183 -5.03 -4.27 -16.41
N ALA A 184 -5.24 -4.86 -15.24
CA ALA A 184 -4.20 -5.05 -14.23
C ALA A 184 -3.04 -5.90 -14.76
N LEU A 185 -3.32 -6.95 -15.52
CA LEU A 185 -2.31 -7.77 -16.18
C LEU A 185 -1.52 -6.95 -17.21
N THR A 186 -2.20 -6.26 -18.09
CA THR A 186 -1.59 -5.47 -19.18
C THR A 186 -0.73 -4.33 -18.65
N LYS A 187 -1.16 -3.68 -17.56
CA LYS A 187 -0.44 -2.60 -16.89
C LYS A 187 0.61 -3.09 -15.88
N GLY A 188 0.77 -4.40 -15.71
CA GLY A 188 1.75 -5.00 -14.82
C GLY A 188 1.45 -4.79 -13.33
N ALA A 189 0.15 -4.62 -12.98
CA ALA A 189 -0.33 -4.65 -11.60
C ALA A 189 -0.54 -6.08 -11.08
N THR A 190 -0.49 -7.05 -11.95
CA THR A 190 -0.45 -8.49 -11.64
C THR A 190 0.33 -9.20 -12.75
N ASN A 191 0.40 -10.52 -12.69
CA ASN A 191 0.99 -11.35 -13.75
C ASN A 191 0.10 -12.56 -14.06
N GLY A 192 0.38 -13.23 -15.19
CA GLY A 192 -0.42 -14.36 -15.65
C GLY A 192 -0.45 -15.55 -14.68
N ARG A 193 0.54 -15.70 -13.79
CA ARG A 193 0.56 -16.75 -12.75
C ARG A 193 -0.38 -16.44 -11.60
N LEU A 194 -0.51 -15.16 -11.23
CA LEU A 194 -1.31 -14.72 -10.09
C LEU A 194 -2.78 -14.48 -10.47
N LEU A 195 -3.04 -14.04 -11.70
CA LEU A 195 -4.37 -13.65 -12.17
C LEU A 195 -5.48 -14.69 -11.93
N PRO A 196 -5.30 -16.00 -12.22
CA PRO A 196 -6.32 -17.01 -11.93
C PRO A 196 -6.67 -17.11 -10.44
N ARG A 197 -5.69 -16.85 -9.57
CA ARG A 197 -5.90 -16.85 -8.12
C ARG A 197 -6.66 -15.62 -7.66
N VAL A 198 -6.37 -14.44 -8.23
CA VAL A 198 -7.14 -13.20 -7.97
C VAL A 198 -8.61 -13.43 -8.34
N TRP A 199 -8.85 -14.03 -9.51
CA TRP A 199 -10.20 -14.36 -9.95
C TRP A 199 -10.92 -15.33 -9.01
N SER A 200 -10.21 -16.35 -8.53
CA SER A 200 -10.73 -17.29 -7.53
C SER A 200 -11.07 -16.61 -6.22
N GLU A 201 -10.17 -15.75 -5.70
CA GLU A 201 -10.38 -15.01 -4.45
C GLU A 201 -11.56 -14.03 -4.54
N PHE A 202 -11.70 -13.32 -5.67
CA PHE A 202 -12.83 -12.40 -5.87
C PHE A 202 -14.18 -13.10 -5.91
N ASN A 203 -14.23 -14.31 -6.48
CA ASN A 203 -15.47 -15.11 -6.62
C ASN A 203 -15.73 -16.08 -5.45
N ARG A 204 -14.92 -16.03 -4.37
CA ARG A 204 -15.14 -16.89 -3.20
C ARG A 204 -16.48 -16.58 -2.53
N GLU A 205 -17.17 -17.64 -2.11
CA GLU A 205 -18.47 -17.51 -1.42
C GLU A 205 -18.35 -16.81 -0.07
N ASP A 206 -17.23 -17.00 0.61
CA ASP A 206 -16.92 -16.40 1.91
C ASP A 206 -16.08 -15.11 1.79
N GLY A 207 -15.88 -14.59 0.57
CA GLY A 207 -15.12 -13.37 0.29
C GLY A 207 -13.60 -13.57 0.21
N PRO A 208 -12.84 -12.56 -0.27
CA PRO A 208 -11.39 -12.62 -0.38
C PRO A 208 -10.74 -13.05 0.94
N GLY A 209 -9.82 -14.00 0.88
CA GLY A 209 -9.14 -14.54 2.05
C GLY A 209 -10.03 -15.29 3.05
N GLY A 210 -11.29 -15.62 2.68
CA GLY A 210 -12.27 -16.22 3.59
C GLY A 210 -12.94 -15.21 4.54
N HIS A 211 -12.97 -13.93 4.17
CA HIS A 211 -13.53 -12.87 5.01
C HIS A 211 -14.81 -12.30 4.41
N THR A 212 -15.96 -12.69 4.98
CA THR A 212 -17.30 -12.29 4.51
C THR A 212 -17.50 -10.77 4.48
N SER A 213 -16.83 -10.03 5.34
CA SER A 213 -16.86 -8.54 5.34
C SER A 213 -16.19 -7.91 4.12
N LEU A 214 -15.35 -8.66 3.41
CA LEU A 214 -14.71 -8.24 2.16
C LEU A 214 -15.44 -8.75 0.92
N LYS A 215 -16.47 -9.59 1.10
CA LYS A 215 -17.32 -10.04 0.01
C LYS A 215 -18.15 -8.87 -0.52
N GLY A 216 -18.19 -8.72 -1.83
CA GLY A 216 -18.99 -7.68 -2.45
C GLY A 216 -18.72 -7.55 -3.94
N ASN A 217 -19.37 -6.55 -4.52
CA ASN A 217 -19.29 -6.20 -5.93
C ASN A 217 -18.63 -4.82 -6.15
N SER A 218 -17.84 -4.35 -5.19
CA SER A 218 -17.15 -3.07 -5.27
C SER A 218 -15.68 -3.22 -5.72
N LEU A 219 -15.08 -2.11 -6.12
CA LEU A 219 -13.65 -2.06 -6.39
C LEU A 219 -12.82 -2.42 -5.14
N TRP A 220 -13.34 -2.12 -3.93
CA TRP A 220 -12.68 -2.52 -2.68
C TRP A 220 -12.60 -4.03 -2.52
N SER A 221 -13.66 -4.77 -2.85
CA SER A 221 -13.65 -6.23 -2.82
C SER A 221 -12.64 -6.81 -3.82
N LEU A 222 -12.59 -6.25 -5.03
CA LEU A 222 -11.61 -6.65 -6.04
C LEU A 222 -10.18 -6.33 -5.59
N PHE A 223 -9.93 -5.14 -5.02
CA PHE A 223 -8.63 -4.77 -4.47
C PHE A 223 -8.16 -5.78 -3.41
N ASN A 224 -9.04 -6.18 -2.49
CA ASN A 224 -8.70 -7.17 -1.46
C ASN A 224 -8.40 -8.55 -2.05
N ALA A 225 -9.05 -8.97 -3.13
CA ALA A 225 -8.70 -10.20 -3.84
C ALA A 225 -7.28 -10.15 -4.43
N PHE A 226 -6.86 -9.01 -5.00
CA PHE A 226 -5.50 -8.82 -5.47
C PHE A 226 -4.49 -8.85 -4.31
N THR A 227 -4.74 -8.12 -3.24
CA THR A 227 -3.80 -8.04 -2.10
C THR A 227 -3.70 -9.36 -1.35
N GLU A 228 -4.76 -10.16 -1.29
CA GLU A 228 -4.71 -11.51 -0.74
C GLU A 228 -3.73 -12.41 -1.51
N VAL A 229 -3.78 -12.34 -2.83
CA VAL A 229 -2.88 -13.12 -3.69
C VAL A 229 -1.43 -12.60 -3.64
N GLU A 230 -1.22 -11.30 -3.42
CA GLU A 230 0.12 -10.74 -3.29
C GLU A 230 0.87 -11.22 -2.04
N LYS A 231 0.20 -11.79 -1.03
CA LYS A 231 0.84 -12.42 0.13
C LYS A 231 1.76 -13.59 -0.26
N ILE A 232 1.49 -14.21 -1.39
CA ILE A 232 2.31 -15.32 -1.94
C ILE A 232 3.34 -14.85 -2.98
N SER A 233 3.50 -13.55 -3.15
CA SER A 233 4.48 -12.98 -4.09
C SER A 233 5.91 -13.20 -3.59
N ASP A 234 6.79 -13.56 -4.52
CA ASP A 234 8.19 -13.87 -4.22
C ASP A 234 9.06 -12.60 -3.99
N SER A 235 8.48 -11.39 -4.09
CA SER A 235 9.22 -10.13 -3.97
C SER A 235 8.40 -9.01 -3.33
N PRO A 236 8.75 -8.50 -2.13
CA PRO A 236 8.08 -7.36 -1.52
C PRO A 236 8.15 -6.10 -2.37
N ALA A 237 9.27 -5.86 -3.04
CA ALA A 237 9.45 -4.69 -3.89
C ALA A 237 8.50 -4.75 -5.11
N GLU A 238 8.30 -5.94 -5.67
CA GLU A 238 7.34 -6.13 -6.75
C GLU A 238 5.90 -6.05 -6.26
N SER A 239 5.59 -6.61 -5.10
CA SER A 239 4.27 -6.49 -4.48
C SER A 239 3.90 -5.02 -4.24
N GLN A 240 4.81 -4.22 -3.69
CA GLN A 240 4.62 -2.78 -3.55
C GLN A 240 4.33 -2.09 -4.89
N ARG A 241 5.10 -2.38 -5.92
CA ARG A 241 4.90 -1.80 -7.26
C ARG A 241 3.58 -2.21 -7.88
N ARG A 242 3.17 -3.47 -7.69
CA ARG A 242 1.91 -3.99 -8.25
C ARG A 242 0.70 -3.39 -7.55
N THR A 243 0.67 -3.40 -6.23
CA THR A 243 -0.43 -2.78 -5.46
C THR A 243 -0.55 -1.29 -5.77
N ALA A 244 0.56 -0.67 -5.98
CA ALA A 244 0.70 0.68 -6.43
C ALA A 244 0.04 0.96 -7.78
N ARG A 245 0.39 0.19 -8.80
CA ARG A 245 -0.23 0.29 -10.14
C ARG A 245 -1.71 -0.05 -10.08
N LEU A 246 -2.08 -1.05 -9.25
CA LEU A 246 -3.48 -1.41 -9.04
C LEU A 246 -4.28 -0.23 -8.50
N SER A 247 -3.78 0.46 -7.46
CA SER A 247 -4.43 1.67 -6.93
C SER A 247 -4.69 2.72 -8.00
N THR A 248 -3.70 2.98 -8.87
CA THR A 248 -3.86 3.92 -9.99
C THR A 248 -4.95 3.48 -10.98
N ILE A 249 -5.02 2.18 -11.29
CA ILE A 249 -6.05 1.63 -12.19
C ILE A 249 -7.44 1.81 -11.57
N LEU A 250 -7.61 1.44 -10.29
CA LEU A 250 -8.90 1.53 -9.61
C LEU A 250 -9.36 2.97 -9.43
N ASP A 251 -8.44 3.90 -9.13
CA ASP A 251 -8.77 5.34 -9.07
C ASP A 251 -9.22 5.89 -10.41
N GLY A 252 -8.56 5.47 -11.50
CA GLY A 252 -8.99 5.82 -12.85
C GLY A 252 -10.38 5.30 -13.17
N THR A 253 -10.67 4.05 -12.79
CA THR A 253 -11.99 3.43 -12.98
C THR A 253 -13.08 4.16 -12.19
N CYS A 254 -12.82 4.53 -10.91
CA CYS A 254 -13.76 5.32 -10.12
C CYS A 254 -14.13 6.63 -10.82
N ARG A 255 -13.14 7.34 -11.35
CA ARG A 255 -13.40 8.62 -12.04
C ARG A 255 -14.31 8.45 -13.25
N VAL A 256 -14.06 7.45 -14.09
CA VAL A 256 -14.90 7.18 -15.25
C VAL A 256 -16.35 6.87 -14.84
N ILE A 257 -16.53 6.03 -13.82
CA ILE A 257 -17.87 5.68 -13.32
C ILE A 257 -18.59 6.90 -12.71
N ASP A 258 -17.86 7.76 -12.01
CA ASP A 258 -18.43 8.99 -11.43
C ASP A 258 -18.84 9.98 -12.54
N GLU A 259 -18.00 10.16 -13.57
CA GLU A 259 -18.31 11.00 -14.73
C GLU A 259 -19.52 10.48 -15.52
N GLU A 260 -19.64 9.17 -15.72
CA GLU A 260 -20.81 8.57 -16.37
C GLU A 260 -22.09 8.82 -15.56
N ARG A 261 -22.04 8.68 -14.22
CA ARG A 261 -23.19 8.95 -13.35
C ARG A 261 -23.60 10.42 -13.34
N GLU A 262 -22.63 11.33 -13.37
CA GLU A 262 -22.92 12.77 -13.45
C GLU A 262 -23.58 13.14 -14.80
N ASN A 263 -23.13 12.54 -15.89
CA ASN A 263 -23.73 12.73 -17.21
C ASN A 263 -25.16 12.18 -17.25
N ASP A 264 -25.38 10.94 -16.80
CA ASP A 264 -26.72 10.34 -16.71
C ASP A 264 -27.68 11.19 -15.86
N TRP A 265 -27.17 11.79 -14.76
CA TRP A 265 -27.97 12.66 -13.90
C TRP A 265 -28.32 13.98 -14.58
N ASN A 266 -27.38 14.60 -15.29
CA ASN A 266 -27.61 15.83 -16.04
C ASN A 266 -28.61 15.62 -17.18
N ASP A 267 -28.50 14.51 -17.92
CA ASP A 267 -29.47 14.14 -18.97
C ASP A 267 -30.87 13.94 -18.38
N CYS A 268 -31.01 13.31 -17.19
CA CYS A 268 -32.28 13.17 -16.49
C CYS A 268 -32.88 14.51 -16.03
N ILE A 269 -32.07 15.47 -15.62
CA ILE A 269 -32.52 16.81 -15.21
C ILE A 269 -32.99 17.60 -16.43
N ASP A 270 -32.27 17.53 -17.57
CA ASP A 270 -32.63 18.19 -18.78
C ASP A 270 -33.97 17.65 -19.31
N ASP A 271 -34.16 16.33 -19.34
CA ASP A 271 -35.43 15.68 -19.71
C ASP A 271 -36.59 16.10 -18.80
N LEU A 272 -36.35 16.23 -17.48
CA LEU A 272 -37.35 16.70 -16.53
C LEU A 272 -37.68 18.19 -16.71
N SER A 273 -36.70 19.02 -17.03
CA SER A 273 -36.89 20.45 -17.30
C SER A 273 -37.73 20.67 -18.55
N ASP A 274 -37.43 19.94 -19.61
CA ASP A 274 -38.17 20.02 -20.88
C ASP A 274 -39.62 19.53 -20.72
N SER A 275 -39.87 18.54 -19.84
CA SER A 275 -41.22 18.04 -19.56
C SER A 275 -42.04 18.93 -18.65
N LEU A 276 -41.42 19.82 -17.85
CA LEU A 276 -42.10 20.76 -16.96
C LEU A 276 -42.45 22.09 -17.64
N PHE A 277 -41.82 22.40 -18.76
CA PHE A 277 -42.04 23.65 -19.53
C PHE A 277 -42.72 23.45 -20.87
N ALA A 278 -43.10 22.21 -21.24
CA ALA A 278 -43.94 21.87 -22.39
C ALA A 278 -45.43 21.78 -21.96
#